data_556f20b4dc82e8cda5c0b9b8e8d71fd6
#
_entry.id   556f20b4dc82e8cda5c0b9b8e8d71fd6
#
_cell.length_a   1.000
_cell.length_b   1.000
_cell.length_c   1.000
_cell.angle_alpha   90.00
_cell.angle_beta   90.00
_cell.angle_gamma   90.00
#
_symmetry.space_group_name_H-M   'P 1'
#
loop_
_entity.id
_entity.type
_entity.pdbx_description
1 polymer ?
#
loop_
_entity_poly.entity_id
_entity_poly.type
_entity_poly.pdbx_seq_one_letter_code
_entity_poly.pdbx_strand_id
1 'polypeptide(L)'
;MYLQKTWIYGNRIEVRKYHTVRYNVKGEVRQRRQRPTSEQKEIANENASRNRLRRLMINNFGDGDIHLTLTYKRECRPTPEGSKELIRKFFRKLRAYYRQHGQEFRWILVKEDGGKAIHHHMVMNDVDGLLGFLRKAWPYGGVHVVPLYENQDFGGLADYFVKETKESYKKHKENGEPYRVRYSCSRNLQQPIEKTEVVSASSWRKEVKVPPVLQREGYQLEKGSEYAGTDIYGFPFQTYTFIRYGDERDGEKRQKKTIKPRNKGKQRKQQAKGEQTWQKD
;
A
#
# COMPACT_ATOMS: atom_id res chain seq x y z
N MET A 1 -11.12 -20.26 -19.27
CA MET A 1 -10.35 -19.12 -19.77
C MET A 1 -9.18 -18.86 -18.86
N TYR A 2 -8.03 -18.47 -19.39
CA TYR A 2 -6.85 -18.12 -18.63
C TYR A 2 -6.64 -16.60 -18.64
N LEU A 3 -6.35 -16.04 -17.48
CA LEU A 3 -6.01 -14.64 -17.31
C LEU A 3 -4.59 -14.50 -16.76
N GLN A 4 -3.91 -13.47 -17.20
CA GLN A 4 -2.67 -12.99 -16.60
C GLN A 4 -2.93 -11.65 -15.95
N LYS A 5 -2.62 -11.56 -14.67
CA LYS A 5 -2.66 -10.35 -13.89
C LYS A 5 -1.24 -9.93 -13.57
N THR A 6 -0.88 -8.72 -13.91
CA THR A 6 0.46 -8.16 -13.72
C THR A 6 0.37 -6.94 -12.83
N TRP A 7 1.21 -6.90 -11.80
CA TRP A 7 1.41 -5.73 -10.95
C TRP A 7 2.82 -5.19 -11.13
N ILE A 8 2.93 -3.89 -11.39
CA ILE A 8 4.20 -3.18 -11.52
C ILE A 8 4.30 -2.22 -10.34
N TYR A 9 5.33 -2.37 -9.52
CA TYR A 9 5.54 -1.59 -8.32
C TYR A 9 7.01 -1.57 -7.92
N GLY A 10 7.53 -0.40 -7.54
CA GLY A 10 8.94 -0.23 -7.23
C GLY A 10 9.83 -0.73 -8.35
N ASN A 11 10.71 -1.67 -8.02
CA ASN A 11 11.61 -2.34 -8.94
C ASN A 11 11.15 -3.77 -9.32
N ARG A 12 9.86 -4.09 -9.12
CA ARG A 12 9.28 -5.43 -9.31
C ARG A 12 8.14 -5.44 -10.31
N ILE A 13 8.05 -6.57 -11.01
CA ILE A 13 6.93 -6.94 -11.88
C ILE A 13 6.44 -8.31 -11.41
N GLU A 14 5.33 -8.34 -10.70
CA GLU A 14 4.70 -9.57 -10.22
C GLU A 14 3.65 -10.03 -11.22
N VAL A 15 3.69 -11.29 -11.60
CA VAL A 15 2.76 -11.91 -12.56
C VAL A 15 2.02 -13.04 -11.87
N ARG A 16 0.70 -13.08 -12.09
CA ARG A 16 -0.15 -14.22 -11.71
C ARG A 16 -0.97 -14.67 -12.89
N LYS A 17 -0.73 -15.88 -13.36
CA LYS A 17 -1.58 -16.56 -14.33
C LYS A 17 -2.56 -17.46 -13.58
N TYR A 18 -3.82 -17.43 -13.96
CA TYR A 18 -4.85 -18.23 -13.31
C TYR A 18 -6.03 -18.50 -14.22
N HIS A 19 -6.71 -19.63 -13.97
CA HIS A 19 -7.96 -19.96 -14.64
C HIS A 19 -9.13 -19.27 -13.96
N THR A 20 -10.11 -18.83 -14.73
CA THR A 20 -11.35 -18.25 -14.21
C THR A 20 -12.56 -18.59 -15.06
N VAL A 21 -13.69 -18.81 -14.40
CA VAL A 21 -15.00 -18.96 -15.04
C VAL A 21 -15.84 -17.69 -14.99
N ARG A 22 -15.32 -16.62 -14.37
CA ARG A 22 -16.06 -15.38 -14.15
C ARG A 22 -15.95 -14.36 -15.29
N TYR A 23 -15.03 -14.59 -16.22
CA TYR A 23 -14.91 -13.70 -17.38
C TYR A 23 -16.04 -14.09 -18.34
N ASN A 24 -17.02 -13.19 -18.51
CA ASN A 24 -18.16 -13.41 -19.43
C ASN A 24 -17.69 -13.44 -20.88
N VAL A 25 -17.29 -14.60 -21.35
CA VAL A 25 -17.14 -14.87 -22.77
C VAL A 25 -18.44 -15.48 -23.24
N LYS A 26 -19.08 -14.81 -24.19
CA LYS A 26 -20.32 -15.25 -24.79
C LYS A 26 -20.08 -16.61 -25.49
N GLY A 27 -20.82 -17.66 -25.07
CA GLY A 27 -20.72 -19.00 -25.66
C GLY A 27 -19.85 -20.00 -24.88
N GLU A 28 -19.12 -19.64 -23.83
CA GLU A 28 -18.42 -20.62 -23.00
C GLU A 28 -19.34 -21.30 -21.98
N VAL A 29 -19.24 -22.63 -21.90
CA VAL A 29 -19.90 -23.42 -20.85
C VAL A 29 -19.20 -23.18 -19.52
N ARG A 30 -19.97 -22.79 -18.51
CA ARG A 30 -19.43 -22.58 -17.15
C ARG A 30 -18.93 -23.89 -16.57
N GLN A 31 -17.65 -23.98 -16.29
CA GLN A 31 -17.07 -25.13 -15.60
C GLN A 31 -17.53 -25.20 -14.14
N ARG A 32 -17.69 -26.43 -13.66
CA ARG A 32 -18.02 -26.68 -12.25
C ARG A 32 -16.85 -26.24 -11.35
N ARG A 33 -17.14 -25.44 -10.34
CA ARG A 33 -16.14 -24.97 -9.37
C ARG A 33 -16.40 -25.57 -8.01
N GLN A 34 -15.35 -25.74 -7.22
CA GLN A 34 -15.47 -26.09 -5.80
C GLN A 34 -16.14 -24.93 -5.02
N ARG A 35 -16.88 -25.29 -3.97
CA ARG A 35 -17.45 -24.32 -3.03
C ARG A 35 -16.49 -24.20 -1.86
N PRO A 36 -15.71 -23.10 -1.74
CA PRO A 36 -14.77 -22.95 -0.63
C PRO A 36 -15.52 -22.78 0.69
N THR A 37 -14.93 -23.29 1.76
CA THR A 37 -15.41 -23.10 3.14
C THR A 37 -15.27 -21.62 3.55
N SER A 38 -15.93 -21.24 4.65
CA SER A 38 -15.79 -19.90 5.22
C SER A 38 -14.35 -19.61 5.61
N GLU A 39 -13.66 -20.59 6.20
CA GLU A 39 -12.26 -20.50 6.60
C GLU A 39 -11.33 -20.31 5.40
N GLN A 40 -11.49 -21.09 4.33
CA GLN A 40 -10.70 -20.93 3.09
C GLN A 40 -10.87 -19.54 2.48
N LYS A 41 -12.09 -18.97 2.53
CA LYS A 41 -12.34 -17.59 2.06
C LYS A 41 -11.65 -16.56 2.95
N GLU A 42 -11.66 -16.75 4.26
CA GLU A 42 -10.99 -15.87 5.21
C GLU A 42 -9.49 -15.85 4.96
N ILE A 43 -8.84 -17.01 4.85
CA ILE A 43 -7.41 -17.14 4.53
C ILE A 43 -7.09 -16.47 3.18
N ALA A 44 -7.91 -16.71 2.15
CA ALA A 44 -7.71 -16.10 0.84
C ALA A 44 -7.81 -14.57 0.88
N ASN A 45 -8.75 -14.02 1.65
CA ASN A 45 -8.92 -12.59 1.85
C ASN A 45 -7.75 -11.96 2.64
N GLU A 46 -7.22 -12.68 3.63
CA GLU A 46 -6.03 -12.26 4.38
C GLU A 46 -4.80 -12.20 3.48
N ASN A 47 -4.56 -13.25 2.71
CA ASN A 47 -3.47 -13.30 1.74
C ASN A 47 -3.58 -12.18 0.68
N ALA A 48 -4.79 -11.89 0.22
CA ALA A 48 -5.03 -10.79 -0.72
C ALA A 48 -4.72 -9.42 -0.07
N SER A 49 -5.14 -9.22 1.18
CA SER A 49 -4.87 -7.99 1.95
C SER A 49 -3.37 -7.81 2.21
N ARG A 50 -2.68 -8.87 2.64
CA ARG A 50 -1.23 -8.90 2.83
C ARG A 50 -0.48 -8.50 1.56
N ASN A 51 -0.78 -9.15 0.45
CA ASN A 51 -0.10 -8.91 -0.82
C ASN A 51 -0.37 -7.48 -1.33
N ARG A 52 -1.58 -6.97 -1.14
CA ARG A 52 -1.91 -5.57 -1.49
C ARG A 52 -1.08 -4.59 -0.66
N LEU A 53 -1.02 -4.81 0.64
CA LEU A 53 -0.25 -3.95 1.56
C LEU A 53 1.25 -4.02 1.26
N ARG A 54 1.80 -5.22 1.04
CA ARG A 54 3.19 -5.44 0.65
C ARG A 54 3.56 -4.67 -0.62
N ARG A 55 2.77 -4.79 -1.68
CA ARG A 55 2.98 -4.04 -2.94
C ARG A 55 2.93 -2.54 -2.72
N LEU A 56 1.98 -2.06 -1.90
CA LEU A 56 1.87 -0.65 -1.58
C LEU A 56 3.09 -0.14 -0.82
N MET A 57 3.62 -0.91 0.13
CA MET A 57 4.85 -0.56 0.85
C MET A 57 6.05 -0.48 -0.09
N ILE A 58 6.31 -1.52 -0.89
CA ILE A 58 7.43 -1.56 -1.84
C ILE A 58 7.35 -0.40 -2.85
N ASN A 59 6.14 -0.01 -3.25
CA ASN A 59 5.97 1.06 -4.23
C ASN A 59 6.24 2.47 -3.68
N ASN A 60 6.25 2.64 -2.35
CA ASN A 60 6.27 3.96 -1.73
C ASN A 60 7.39 4.18 -0.73
N PHE A 61 7.97 3.11 -0.18
CA PHE A 61 8.96 3.18 0.87
C PHE A 61 10.21 2.37 0.49
N GLY A 62 11.35 2.79 0.98
CA GLY A 62 12.63 2.16 0.67
C GLY A 62 13.70 2.50 1.70
N ASP A 63 14.95 2.52 1.26
CA ASP A 63 16.10 2.80 2.11
C ASP A 63 15.99 4.17 2.78
N GLY A 64 16.32 4.21 4.07
CA GLY A 64 16.21 5.40 4.90
C GLY A 64 14.81 5.69 5.45
N ASP A 65 13.73 5.18 4.85
CA ASP A 65 12.38 5.28 5.43
C ASP A 65 12.28 4.45 6.72
N ILE A 66 11.23 4.64 7.50
CA ILE A 66 11.15 4.06 8.84
C ILE A 66 9.85 3.31 9.13
N HIS A 67 9.96 2.26 9.94
CA HIS A 67 8.86 1.67 10.68
C HIS A 67 8.87 2.22 12.11
N LEU A 68 7.84 2.96 12.46
CA LEU A 68 7.63 3.60 13.76
C LEU A 68 6.61 2.80 14.57
N THR A 69 6.95 2.48 15.84
CA THR A 69 5.99 1.95 16.81
C THR A 69 5.82 2.94 17.95
N LEU A 70 4.57 3.37 18.17
CA LEU A 70 4.18 4.25 19.26
C LEU A 70 3.42 3.45 20.31
N THR A 71 3.88 3.55 21.57
CA THR A 71 3.24 2.90 22.72
C THR A 71 2.75 3.95 23.71
N TYR A 72 1.97 3.51 24.72
CA TYR A 72 1.50 4.37 25.81
C TYR A 72 2.08 3.90 27.15
N LYS A 73 2.52 4.84 27.97
CA LYS A 73 2.80 4.59 29.40
C LYS A 73 1.52 4.15 30.10
N ARG A 74 1.64 3.40 31.18
CA ARG A 74 0.50 2.86 31.93
C ARG A 74 -0.50 3.95 32.34
N GLU A 75 0.00 5.06 32.81
CA GLU A 75 -0.77 6.23 33.24
C GLU A 75 -1.36 7.06 32.10
N CYS A 76 -0.84 6.88 30.89
CA CYS A 76 -1.27 7.60 29.70
C CYS A 76 -2.14 6.76 28.73
N ARG A 77 -2.54 5.55 29.16
CA ARG A 77 -3.33 4.65 28.28
C ARG A 77 -4.70 5.24 27.98
N PRO A 78 -4.98 5.53 26.71
CA PRO A 78 -6.24 6.13 26.32
C PRO A 78 -7.33 5.05 26.13
N THR A 79 -8.57 5.49 26.10
CA THR A 79 -9.65 4.72 25.47
C THR A 79 -9.45 4.60 23.96
N PRO A 80 -10.14 3.68 23.27
CA PRO A 80 -10.07 3.59 21.81
C PRO A 80 -10.37 4.91 21.09
N GLU A 81 -11.31 5.70 21.58
CA GLU A 81 -11.67 7.03 21.05
C GLU A 81 -10.59 8.06 21.36
N GLY A 82 -10.11 8.10 22.60
CA GLY A 82 -9.00 8.97 23.02
C GLY A 82 -7.75 8.72 22.19
N SER A 83 -7.45 7.45 21.85
CA SER A 83 -6.30 7.13 21.02
C SER A 83 -6.37 7.75 19.61
N LYS A 84 -7.58 7.85 19.03
CA LYS A 84 -7.79 8.51 17.74
C LYS A 84 -7.48 10.00 17.80
N GLU A 85 -7.85 10.67 18.91
CA GLU A 85 -7.54 12.08 19.09
C GLU A 85 -6.03 12.32 19.26
N LEU A 86 -5.35 11.50 20.05
CA LEU A 86 -3.91 11.62 20.25
C LEU A 86 -3.15 11.44 18.95
N ILE A 87 -3.52 10.43 18.13
CA ILE A 87 -2.96 10.24 16.80
C ILE A 87 -3.27 11.43 15.88
N ARG A 88 -4.47 11.99 15.89
CA ARG A 88 -4.79 13.20 15.09
C ARG A 88 -3.91 14.39 15.47
N LYS A 89 -3.67 14.61 16.79
CA LYS A 89 -2.75 15.65 17.28
C LYS A 89 -1.31 15.39 16.81
N PHE A 90 -0.85 14.15 16.88
CA PHE A 90 0.47 13.75 16.40
C PHE A 90 0.61 13.97 14.89
N PHE A 91 -0.36 13.56 14.09
CA PHE A 91 -0.37 13.80 12.64
C PHE A 91 -0.34 15.28 12.25
N ARG A 92 -1.00 16.16 13.03
CA ARG A 92 -0.91 17.62 12.80
C ARG A 92 0.52 18.12 12.97
N LYS A 93 1.22 17.67 14.01
CA LYS A 93 2.64 18.01 14.25
C LYS A 93 3.52 17.47 13.14
N LEU A 94 3.34 16.20 12.72
CA LEU A 94 4.10 15.59 11.61
C LEU A 94 3.90 16.36 10.30
N ARG A 95 2.66 16.67 9.91
CA ARG A 95 2.40 17.43 8.68
C ARG A 95 3.06 18.82 8.70
N ALA A 96 3.08 19.48 9.85
CA ALA A 96 3.77 20.76 10.00
C ALA A 96 5.28 20.59 9.83
N TYR A 97 5.87 19.57 10.46
CA TYR A 97 7.28 19.26 10.40
C TYR A 97 7.73 18.96 8.96
N TYR A 98 7.05 18.06 8.25
CA TYR A 98 7.36 17.73 6.85
C TYR A 98 7.24 18.95 5.94
N ARG A 99 6.22 19.80 6.16
CA ARG A 99 6.05 21.05 5.40
C ARG A 99 7.22 22.00 5.60
N GLN A 100 7.73 22.14 6.82
CA GLN A 100 8.92 22.97 7.11
C GLN A 100 10.17 22.47 6.39
N HIS A 101 10.28 21.17 6.14
CA HIS A 101 11.38 20.56 5.39
C HIS A 101 11.11 20.47 3.88
N GLY A 102 10.02 21.04 3.37
CA GLY A 102 9.67 21.01 1.96
C GLY A 102 9.35 19.62 1.41
N GLN A 103 9.04 18.66 2.29
CA GLN A 103 8.75 17.27 1.91
C GLN A 103 7.28 16.90 2.10
N GLU A 104 6.81 15.95 1.29
CA GLU A 104 5.50 15.35 1.44
C GLU A 104 5.52 14.25 2.51
N PHE A 105 4.57 14.29 3.43
CA PHE A 105 4.37 13.26 4.43
C PHE A 105 3.61 12.07 3.85
N ARG A 106 4.30 10.94 3.64
CA ARG A 106 3.75 9.66 3.19
C ARG A 106 3.75 8.68 4.35
N TRP A 107 2.65 7.95 4.51
CA TRP A 107 2.52 7.03 5.64
C TRP A 107 1.48 5.94 5.42
N ILE A 108 1.67 4.82 6.11
CA ILE A 108 0.70 3.75 6.35
C ILE A 108 0.62 3.56 7.85
N LEU A 109 -0.59 3.57 8.44
CA LEU A 109 -0.84 3.43 9.86
C LEU A 109 -1.70 2.21 10.14
N VAL A 110 -1.27 1.41 11.10
CA VAL A 110 -2.01 0.29 11.70
C VAL A 110 -2.20 0.56 13.17
N LYS A 111 -3.42 0.33 13.67
CA LYS A 111 -3.74 0.35 15.09
C LYS A 111 -3.89 -1.08 15.58
N GLU A 112 -3.11 -1.45 16.56
CA GLU A 112 -3.23 -2.68 17.33
C GLU A 112 -4.01 -2.38 18.60
N ASP A 113 -5.16 -3.00 18.82
CA ASP A 113 -6.01 -2.86 20.01
C ASP A 113 -6.60 -4.19 20.53
N GLY A 114 -6.10 -5.31 19.99
CA GLY A 114 -6.50 -6.66 20.42
C GLY A 114 -5.92 -7.12 21.76
N GLY A 115 -4.82 -6.52 22.20
CA GLY A 115 -4.08 -6.87 23.40
C GLY A 115 -4.43 -6.07 24.67
N LYS A 116 -3.50 -6.06 25.63
CA LYS A 116 -3.63 -5.33 26.90
C LYS A 116 -3.44 -3.82 26.77
N ALA A 117 -2.82 -3.35 25.71
CA ALA A 117 -2.53 -1.94 25.47
C ALA A 117 -2.64 -1.64 23.97
N ILE A 118 -3.05 -0.40 23.68
CA ILE A 118 -3.11 0.09 22.30
C ILE A 118 -1.70 0.46 21.83
N HIS A 119 -1.33 0.00 20.62
CA HIS A 119 -0.12 0.40 19.91
C HIS A 119 -0.48 0.97 18.55
N HIS A 120 0.42 1.80 18.02
CA HIS A 120 0.31 2.31 16.66
C HIS A 120 1.58 1.98 15.91
N HIS A 121 1.44 1.26 14.82
CA HIS A 121 2.52 0.96 13.90
C HIS A 121 2.37 1.84 12.66
N MET A 122 3.44 2.50 12.26
CA MET A 122 3.44 3.39 11.11
C MET A 122 4.65 3.15 10.24
N VAL A 123 4.45 2.94 8.96
CA VAL A 123 5.51 3.06 7.96
C VAL A 123 5.44 4.46 7.38
N MET A 124 6.55 5.18 7.34
CA MET A 124 6.59 6.56 6.86
C MET A 124 7.95 6.91 6.27
N ASN A 125 7.95 7.85 5.32
CA ASN A 125 9.20 8.34 4.76
C ASN A 125 9.99 9.15 5.80
N ASP A 126 11.32 9.06 5.72
CA ASP A 126 12.22 9.81 6.59
C ASP A 126 12.38 11.27 6.11
N VAL A 127 12.83 12.11 7.03
CA VAL A 127 13.21 13.50 6.81
C VAL A 127 14.24 13.91 7.87
N ASP A 128 15.13 14.80 7.54
CA ASP A 128 16.22 15.23 8.44
C ASP A 128 15.72 15.60 9.83
N GLY A 129 16.40 15.07 10.86
CA GLY A 129 16.08 15.32 12.27
C GLY A 129 14.79 14.66 12.78
N LEU A 130 14.14 13.81 11.99
CA LEU A 130 12.84 13.21 12.31
C LEU A 130 12.85 12.48 13.66
N LEU A 131 13.86 11.68 13.97
CA LEU A 131 13.92 10.90 15.22
C LEU A 131 13.84 11.79 16.47
N GLY A 132 14.58 12.89 16.48
CA GLY A 132 14.54 13.88 17.56
C GLY A 132 13.18 14.54 17.70
N PHE A 133 12.54 14.85 16.57
CA PHE A 133 11.19 15.40 16.52
C PHE A 133 10.14 14.40 17.03
N LEU A 134 10.17 13.14 16.62
CA LEU A 134 9.22 12.09 17.01
C LEU A 134 9.15 11.94 18.54
N ARG A 135 10.32 11.88 19.20
CA ARG A 135 10.41 11.77 20.67
C ARG A 135 9.76 12.96 21.39
N LYS A 136 9.93 14.18 20.88
CA LYS A 136 9.30 15.39 21.43
C LYS A 136 7.80 15.46 21.09
N ALA A 137 7.42 15.00 19.91
CA ALA A 137 6.05 15.07 19.43
C ALA A 137 5.11 14.06 20.12
N TRP A 138 5.67 12.91 20.61
CA TRP A 138 4.93 11.84 21.28
C TRP A 138 5.29 11.71 22.77
N PRO A 139 4.71 12.51 23.67
CA PRO A 139 5.03 12.48 25.11
C PRO A 139 4.30 11.37 25.88
N TYR A 140 3.40 10.63 25.24
CA TYR A 140 2.48 9.70 25.88
C TYR A 140 3.09 8.32 26.18
N GLY A 141 4.25 7.98 25.60
CA GLY A 141 4.90 6.69 25.78
C GLY A 141 6.16 6.50 24.97
N GLY A 142 6.45 5.26 24.63
CA GLY A 142 7.62 4.87 23.86
C GLY A 142 7.51 5.23 22.38
N VAL A 143 8.67 5.55 21.80
CA VAL A 143 8.86 5.78 20.36
C VAL A 143 9.98 4.85 19.91
N HIS A 144 9.62 3.80 19.19
CA HIS A 144 10.56 2.83 18.63
C HIS A 144 10.62 2.99 17.13
N VAL A 145 11.82 3.12 16.60
CA VAL A 145 12.07 3.33 15.18
C VAL A 145 12.97 2.24 14.65
N VAL A 146 12.56 1.59 13.57
CA VAL A 146 13.33 0.61 12.83
C VAL A 146 13.50 1.15 11.40
N PRO A 147 14.74 1.33 10.92
CA PRO A 147 14.96 1.75 9.54
C PRO A 147 14.51 0.66 8.56
N LEU A 148 14.03 1.08 7.41
CA LEU A 148 13.73 0.21 6.28
C LEU A 148 14.97 0.17 5.38
N TYR A 149 15.17 -0.97 4.73
CA TYR A 149 16.33 -1.20 3.86
C TYR A 149 15.90 -1.31 2.39
N GLU A 150 16.79 -0.95 1.50
CA GLU A 150 16.60 -1.12 0.06
C GLU A 150 16.37 -2.60 -0.27
N ASN A 151 15.51 -2.85 -1.26
CA ASN A 151 15.13 -4.20 -1.69
C ASN A 151 14.42 -5.08 -0.64
N GLN A 152 14.03 -4.51 0.50
CA GLN A 152 13.23 -5.23 1.49
C GLN A 152 11.91 -5.73 0.88
N ASP A 153 11.58 -6.98 1.16
CA ASP A 153 10.36 -7.60 0.62
C ASP A 153 9.07 -7.09 1.32
N PHE A 154 9.16 -6.55 2.53
CA PHE A 154 8.04 -6.16 3.39
C PHE A 154 7.00 -7.26 3.66
N GLY A 155 7.24 -8.51 3.22
CA GLY A 155 6.32 -9.61 3.43
C GLY A 155 6.04 -9.85 4.90
N GLY A 156 7.09 -9.96 5.71
CA GLY A 156 6.97 -10.14 7.17
C GLY A 156 6.27 -8.99 7.87
N LEU A 157 6.53 -7.73 7.47
CA LEU A 157 5.87 -6.56 8.04
C LEU A 157 4.39 -6.48 7.63
N ALA A 158 4.07 -6.82 6.38
CA ALA A 158 2.69 -6.88 5.91
C ALA A 158 1.89 -8.00 6.59
N ASP A 159 2.53 -9.17 6.80
CA ASP A 159 1.94 -10.27 7.58
C ASP A 159 1.65 -9.85 9.02
N TYR A 160 2.62 -9.22 9.68
CA TYR A 160 2.46 -8.70 11.03
C TYR A 160 1.26 -7.75 11.11
N PHE A 161 1.18 -6.76 10.22
CA PHE A 161 0.08 -5.78 10.22
C PHE A 161 -1.28 -6.41 9.95
N VAL A 162 -1.37 -7.40 9.06
CA VAL A 162 -2.63 -8.09 8.78
C VAL A 162 -3.03 -8.99 9.96
N LYS A 163 -2.08 -9.66 10.60
CA LYS A 163 -2.31 -10.55 11.75
C LYS A 163 -2.79 -9.77 12.97
N GLU A 164 -2.07 -8.71 13.37
CA GLU A 164 -2.42 -7.89 14.54
C GLU A 164 -3.80 -7.24 14.42
N THR A 165 -4.20 -6.87 13.19
CA THR A 165 -5.53 -6.32 12.95
C THR A 165 -6.62 -7.38 12.89
N LYS A 166 -6.29 -8.67 12.76
CA LYS A 166 -7.26 -9.77 12.72
C LYS A 166 -7.97 -9.95 14.05
N GLU A 167 -7.24 -9.94 15.15
CA GLU A 167 -7.82 -10.09 16.50
C GLU A 167 -8.70 -8.89 16.86
N SER A 168 -8.24 -7.68 16.57
CA SER A 168 -9.05 -6.48 16.69
C SER A 168 -10.33 -6.57 15.85
N TYR A 169 -10.25 -7.06 14.61
CA TYR A 169 -11.38 -7.21 13.72
C TYR A 169 -12.40 -8.23 14.25
N LYS A 170 -11.95 -9.41 14.75
CA LYS A 170 -12.83 -10.42 15.33
C LYS A 170 -13.61 -9.85 16.52
N LYS A 171 -12.91 -9.19 17.44
CA LYS A 171 -13.48 -8.56 18.62
C LYS A 171 -14.57 -7.54 18.29
N HIS A 172 -14.29 -6.66 17.31
CA HIS A 172 -15.26 -5.66 16.85
C HIS A 172 -16.47 -6.30 16.16
N LYS A 173 -16.25 -7.38 15.38
CA LYS A 173 -17.33 -8.14 14.73
C LYS A 173 -18.24 -8.83 15.73
N GLU A 174 -17.67 -9.42 16.77
CA GLU A 174 -18.41 -10.07 17.86
C GLU A 174 -19.26 -9.07 18.65
N ASN A 175 -18.76 -7.83 18.79
CA ASN A 175 -19.48 -6.73 19.46
C ASN A 175 -20.51 -6.03 18.56
N GLY A 176 -20.73 -6.51 17.32
CA GLY A 176 -21.66 -5.85 16.38
C GLY A 176 -21.23 -4.49 15.86
N GLU A 177 -19.95 -4.15 16.01
CA GLU A 177 -19.43 -2.86 15.54
C GLU A 177 -19.27 -2.82 14.01
N PRO A 178 -19.44 -1.63 13.39
CA PRO A 178 -19.29 -1.50 11.93
C PRO A 178 -17.87 -1.85 11.47
N TYR A 179 -17.80 -2.34 10.22
CA TYR A 179 -16.53 -2.70 9.57
C TYR A 179 -15.46 -1.63 9.73
N ARG A 180 -14.30 -2.00 10.26
CA ARG A 180 -13.13 -1.13 10.36
C ARG A 180 -12.07 -1.55 9.37
N VAL A 181 -11.52 -0.57 8.67
CA VAL A 181 -10.39 -0.78 7.76
C VAL A 181 -9.18 -1.23 8.57
N ARG A 182 -8.51 -2.30 8.13
CA ARG A 182 -7.35 -2.88 8.82
C ARG A 182 -6.17 -1.91 8.91
N TYR A 183 -5.99 -1.03 7.94
CA TYR A 183 -4.97 0.02 7.95
C TYR A 183 -5.50 1.28 7.29
N SER A 184 -4.91 2.41 7.63
CA SER A 184 -5.12 3.69 6.97
C SER A 184 -3.83 4.16 6.31
N CYS A 185 -3.93 4.95 5.25
CA CYS A 185 -2.76 5.46 4.54
C CYS A 185 -2.97 6.87 4.02
N SER A 186 -1.88 7.54 3.72
CA SER A 186 -1.92 8.87 3.11
C SER A 186 -2.42 8.79 1.66
N ARG A 187 -3.11 9.84 1.21
CA ARG A 187 -3.70 9.89 -0.15
C ARG A 187 -2.67 10.08 -1.26
N ASN A 188 -1.46 10.50 -0.92
CA ASN A 188 -0.36 10.74 -1.86
C ASN A 188 0.50 9.49 -2.11
N LEU A 189 0.12 8.32 -1.60
CA LEU A 189 0.78 7.08 -1.95
C LEU A 189 0.49 6.69 -3.40
N GLN A 190 1.55 6.32 -4.12
CA GLN A 190 1.44 5.79 -5.47
C GLN A 190 0.89 4.36 -5.41
N GLN A 191 -0.18 4.10 -6.16
CA GLN A 191 -0.73 2.75 -6.26
C GLN A 191 0.09 1.91 -7.26
N PRO A 192 0.27 0.59 -7.00
CA PRO A 192 0.81 -0.32 -8.00
C PRO A 192 0.01 -0.28 -9.30
N ILE A 193 0.70 -0.30 -10.44
CA ILE A 193 0.02 -0.41 -11.73
C ILE A 193 -0.47 -1.84 -11.90
N GLU A 194 -1.76 -2.00 -12.12
CA GLU A 194 -2.39 -3.31 -12.32
C GLU A 194 -2.89 -3.44 -13.76
N LYS A 195 -2.49 -4.55 -14.42
CA LYS A 195 -2.96 -4.93 -15.75
C LYS A 195 -3.54 -6.34 -15.72
N THR A 196 -4.62 -6.56 -16.44
CA THR A 196 -5.22 -7.89 -16.59
C THR A 196 -5.49 -8.15 -18.06
N GLU A 197 -5.02 -9.28 -18.56
CA GLU A 197 -5.16 -9.66 -19.95
C GLU A 197 -5.54 -11.13 -20.08
N VAL A 198 -6.21 -11.45 -21.19
CA VAL A 198 -6.53 -12.84 -21.55
C VAL A 198 -5.30 -13.48 -22.19
N VAL A 199 -4.95 -14.68 -21.74
CA VAL A 199 -3.81 -15.43 -22.26
C VAL A 199 -4.25 -16.81 -22.68
N SER A 200 -3.51 -17.40 -23.65
CA SER A 200 -3.77 -18.78 -24.07
C SER A 200 -3.30 -19.79 -23.01
N ALA A 201 -3.88 -20.98 -23.01
CA ALA A 201 -3.42 -22.10 -22.17
C ALA A 201 -1.95 -22.45 -22.44
N SER A 202 -1.49 -22.29 -23.69
CA SER A 202 -0.09 -22.51 -24.08
C SER A 202 0.91 -21.52 -23.46
N SER A 203 0.44 -20.39 -22.93
CA SER A 203 1.30 -19.45 -22.18
C SER A 203 1.73 -19.98 -20.80
N TRP A 204 1.14 -21.08 -20.36
CA TRP A 204 1.45 -21.75 -19.10
C TRP A 204 2.70 -22.60 -19.28
N ARG A 205 3.79 -22.23 -18.67
CA ARG A 205 5.08 -22.89 -18.82
C ARG A 205 5.52 -23.50 -17.50
N LYS A 206 6.18 -24.66 -17.56
CA LYS A 206 6.82 -25.28 -16.39
C LYS A 206 7.99 -24.44 -15.87
N GLU A 207 8.74 -23.81 -16.78
CA GLU A 207 9.88 -22.95 -16.46
C GLU A 207 9.55 -21.51 -16.87
N VAL A 208 9.69 -20.60 -15.92
CA VAL A 208 9.49 -19.17 -16.16
C VAL A 208 10.78 -18.57 -16.70
N LYS A 209 10.71 -17.99 -17.90
CA LYS A 209 11.84 -17.27 -18.52
C LYS A 209 11.55 -15.78 -18.50
N VAL A 210 12.56 -14.99 -18.16
CA VAL A 210 12.46 -13.53 -18.25
C VAL A 210 12.33 -13.14 -19.73
N PRO A 211 11.30 -12.37 -20.10
CA PRO A 211 11.16 -11.89 -21.48
C PRO A 211 12.39 -11.08 -21.91
N PRO A 212 12.85 -11.20 -23.20
CA PRO A 212 14.04 -10.50 -23.69
C PRO A 212 14.02 -8.99 -23.48
N VAL A 213 12.83 -8.38 -23.56
CA VAL A 213 12.66 -6.94 -23.28
C VAL A 213 13.00 -6.62 -21.84
N LEU A 214 12.49 -7.39 -20.88
CA LEU A 214 12.77 -7.18 -19.46
C LEU A 214 14.22 -7.50 -19.11
N GLN A 215 14.84 -8.49 -19.77
CA GLN A 215 16.28 -8.78 -19.60
C GLN A 215 17.14 -7.57 -19.99
N ARG A 216 16.83 -6.89 -21.11
CA ARG A 216 17.53 -5.67 -21.55
C ARG A 216 17.34 -4.52 -20.56
N GLU A 217 16.23 -4.49 -19.84
CA GLU A 217 15.95 -3.51 -18.78
C GLU A 217 16.56 -3.91 -17.43
N GLY A 218 17.33 -5.02 -17.36
CA GLY A 218 18.01 -5.48 -16.15
C GLY A 218 17.15 -6.28 -15.18
N TYR A 219 15.94 -6.70 -15.59
CA TYR A 219 15.11 -7.57 -14.76
C TYR A 219 15.61 -9.02 -14.77
N GLN A 220 15.52 -9.65 -13.61
CA GLN A 220 15.82 -11.06 -13.37
C GLN A 220 14.63 -11.72 -12.67
N LEU A 221 14.52 -13.04 -12.77
CA LEU A 221 13.54 -13.77 -11.98
C LEU A 221 13.96 -13.74 -10.50
N GLU A 222 13.09 -13.25 -9.63
CA GLU A 222 13.33 -13.21 -8.18
C GLU A 222 13.37 -14.65 -7.65
N LYS A 223 14.51 -15.05 -7.06
CA LYS A 223 14.73 -16.41 -6.56
C LYS A 223 13.66 -16.78 -5.52
N GLY A 224 13.01 -17.92 -5.72
CA GLY A 224 11.97 -18.41 -4.80
C GLY A 224 10.60 -17.73 -4.96
N SER A 225 10.43 -16.85 -5.96
CA SER A 225 9.13 -16.20 -6.24
C SER A 225 8.19 -17.07 -7.08
N GLU A 226 8.71 -18.12 -7.70
CA GLU A 226 7.90 -19.03 -8.51
C GLU A 226 7.07 -19.95 -7.63
N TYR A 227 5.78 -19.91 -7.84
CA TYR A 227 4.85 -20.81 -7.17
C TYR A 227 3.71 -21.19 -8.11
N ALA A 228 3.40 -22.48 -8.14
CA ALA A 228 2.25 -23.01 -8.87
C ALA A 228 1.39 -23.85 -7.92
N GLY A 229 0.08 -23.76 -8.06
CA GLY A 229 -0.84 -24.47 -7.18
C GLY A 229 -2.27 -24.41 -7.69
N THR A 230 -3.19 -24.76 -6.81
CA THR A 230 -4.63 -24.73 -7.07
C THR A 230 -5.29 -23.73 -6.13
N ASP A 231 -6.17 -22.90 -6.67
CA ASP A 231 -6.90 -21.93 -5.88
C ASP A 231 -8.04 -22.56 -5.07
N ILE A 232 -8.70 -21.76 -4.24
CA ILE A 232 -9.83 -22.23 -3.39
C ILE A 232 -11.07 -22.69 -4.19
N TYR A 233 -11.09 -22.48 -5.49
CA TYR A 233 -12.16 -22.94 -6.39
C TYR A 233 -11.76 -24.18 -7.19
N GLY A 234 -10.56 -24.72 -6.98
CA GLY A 234 -10.03 -25.89 -7.66
C GLY A 234 -9.35 -25.59 -9.00
N PHE A 235 -9.06 -24.32 -9.32
CA PHE A 235 -8.43 -23.95 -10.58
C PHE A 235 -6.93 -23.72 -10.42
N PRO A 236 -6.13 -24.12 -11.43
CA PRO A 236 -4.69 -23.93 -11.38
C PRO A 236 -4.31 -22.46 -11.47
N PHE A 237 -3.22 -22.10 -10.79
CA PHE A 237 -2.57 -20.79 -10.93
C PHE A 237 -1.05 -20.92 -10.85
N GLN A 238 -0.36 -19.94 -11.40
CA GLN A 238 1.08 -19.77 -11.33
C GLN A 238 1.40 -18.33 -10.98
N THR A 239 2.33 -18.09 -10.07
CA THR A 239 2.84 -16.75 -9.75
C THR A 239 4.35 -16.71 -9.84
N TYR A 240 4.91 -15.56 -10.21
CA TYR A 240 6.35 -15.29 -10.20
C TYR A 240 6.59 -13.78 -10.21
N THR A 241 7.78 -13.39 -9.81
CA THR A 241 8.18 -11.98 -9.75
C THR A 241 9.48 -11.76 -10.51
N PHE A 242 9.53 -10.76 -11.35
CA PHE A 242 10.77 -10.23 -11.90
C PHE A 242 11.20 -9.04 -11.06
N ILE A 243 12.49 -8.99 -10.71
CA ILE A 243 13.09 -7.91 -9.93
C ILE A 243 14.24 -7.29 -10.71
N ARG A 244 14.34 -5.96 -10.65
CA ARG A 244 15.50 -5.24 -11.12
C ARG A 244 16.28 -4.73 -9.92
N TYR A 245 17.51 -5.21 -9.75
CA TYR A 245 18.43 -4.66 -8.76
C TYR A 245 18.99 -3.34 -9.29
N GLY A 246 18.88 -2.28 -8.51
CA GLY A 246 19.26 -0.94 -8.96
C GLY A 246 20.76 -0.80 -9.21
N ASP A 247 21.14 -0.10 -10.27
CA ASP A 247 22.38 0.65 -10.28
C ASP A 247 22.22 1.81 -9.29
N GLU A 248 23.23 2.09 -8.46
CA GLU A 248 23.26 3.19 -7.46
C GLU A 248 22.85 4.57 -8.02
N ARG A 249 22.87 4.72 -9.35
CA ARG A 249 22.47 5.93 -10.11
C ARG A 249 20.98 6.21 -10.21
N ASP A 250 20.10 5.26 -9.88
CA ASP A 250 18.64 5.45 -9.99
C ASP A 250 18.02 6.15 -8.75
N GLY A 251 18.71 6.14 -7.60
CA GLY A 251 18.29 6.87 -6.39
C GLY A 251 18.21 8.39 -6.60
N GLU A 252 19.19 8.97 -7.30
CA GLU A 252 19.21 10.40 -7.58
C GLU A 252 18.14 10.86 -8.58
N LYS A 253 17.75 10.01 -9.53
CA LYS A 253 16.71 10.34 -10.53
C LYS A 253 15.30 10.33 -9.94
N ARG A 254 15.03 9.54 -8.89
CA ARG A 254 13.74 9.51 -8.19
C ARG A 254 13.51 10.79 -7.39
N GLN A 255 14.52 11.34 -6.74
CA GLN A 255 14.41 12.60 -6.01
C GLN A 255 14.12 13.80 -6.94
N LYS A 256 14.68 13.81 -8.17
CA LYS A 256 14.47 14.90 -9.15
C LYS A 256 13.12 14.88 -9.87
N LYS A 257 12.38 13.75 -9.88
CA LYS A 257 11.05 13.67 -10.52
C LYS A 257 9.89 14.14 -9.64
N THR A 258 10.11 14.40 -8.36
CA THR A 258 9.05 14.74 -7.41
C THR A 258 8.76 16.25 -7.30
N ILE A 259 9.49 17.11 -7.99
CA ILE A 259 9.29 18.56 -7.90
C ILE A 259 8.90 19.13 -9.27
N LYS A 260 7.66 18.93 -9.70
CA LYS A 260 7.00 19.88 -10.61
C LYS A 260 6.04 20.74 -9.79
N PRO A 261 6.26 22.05 -9.69
CA PRO A 261 5.35 22.94 -8.99
C PRO A 261 4.00 22.96 -9.72
N ARG A 262 2.93 22.71 -8.98
CA ARG A 262 1.55 22.80 -9.45
C ARG A 262 1.28 24.23 -9.90
N ASN A 263 1.11 24.44 -11.19
CA ASN A 263 0.80 25.72 -11.80
C ASN A 263 -0.39 26.38 -11.09
N LYS A 264 -0.14 27.54 -10.48
CA LYS A 264 -1.18 28.38 -9.87
C LYS A 264 -2.17 28.80 -10.96
N GLY A 265 -3.46 28.52 -10.69
CA GLY A 265 -4.56 28.79 -11.59
C GLY A 265 -4.60 30.24 -12.08
N LYS A 266 -4.98 30.38 -13.34
CA LYS A 266 -5.27 31.65 -14.01
C LYS A 266 -6.34 32.42 -13.19
N GLN A 267 -5.97 33.60 -12.71
CA GLN A 267 -6.92 34.59 -12.23
C GLN A 267 -7.85 34.99 -13.37
N ARG A 268 -9.13 34.74 -13.22
CA ARG A 268 -10.17 35.29 -14.07
C ARG A 268 -10.22 36.81 -13.85
N LYS A 269 -9.78 37.58 -14.84
CA LYS A 269 -10.11 39.00 -14.94
C LYS A 269 -11.60 39.11 -15.23
N GLN A 270 -12.37 39.64 -14.28
CA GLN A 270 -13.69 40.17 -14.54
C GLN A 270 -13.51 41.53 -15.22
N GLN A 271 -13.96 41.64 -16.47
CA GLN A 271 -14.14 42.90 -17.15
C GLN A 271 -15.43 43.53 -16.65
N ALA A 272 -15.30 44.68 -16.02
CA ALA A 272 -16.42 45.61 -15.79
C ALA A 272 -16.94 46.11 -17.13
N LYS A 273 -18.19 45.91 -17.44
CA LYS A 273 -18.89 46.58 -18.50
C LYS A 273 -19.56 47.82 -17.90
N GLY A 274 -19.30 48.93 -18.59
CA GLY A 274 -19.71 50.25 -18.18
C GLY A 274 -21.22 50.49 -18.18
N GLU A 275 -21.60 51.42 -17.33
CA GLU A 275 -22.91 52.09 -17.27
C GLU A 275 -23.12 52.91 -18.53
N GLN A 276 -24.27 52.73 -19.19
CA GLN A 276 -24.85 53.71 -20.10
C GLN A 276 -26.05 54.31 -19.41
N THR A 277 -25.91 55.59 -19.09
CA THR A 277 -26.97 56.49 -18.67
C THR A 277 -27.87 56.80 -19.87
N TRP A 278 -29.18 56.64 -19.66
CA TRP A 278 -30.20 57.23 -20.50
C TRP A 278 -30.91 58.34 -19.70
N GLN A 279 -30.72 59.58 -20.16
CA GLN A 279 -31.61 60.69 -19.79
C GLN A 279 -32.84 60.59 -20.64
N LYS A 280 -33.97 60.99 -20.05
CA LYS A 280 -35.22 61.24 -20.75
C LYS A 280 -35.79 62.60 -20.37
N ASP A 281 -36.27 63.21 -21.39
CA ASP A 281 -37.21 64.31 -21.33
C ASP A 281 -38.56 63.92 -20.70
#